data_56ea8f2b52770aaebb130e2b965d17c9
#
_entry.id   56ea8f2b52770aaebb130e2b965d17c9
#
_cell.length_a   1.000
_cell.length_b   1.000
_cell.length_c   1.000
_cell.angle_alpha   90.00
_cell.angle_beta   90.00
_cell.angle_gamma   90.00
#
_symmetry.space_group_name_H-M   'P 1'
#
loop_
_entity.id
_entity.type
_entity.pdbx_description
1 polymer ?
#
loop_
_entity_poly.entity_id
_entity_poly.type
_entity_poly.pdbx_seq_one_letter_code
_entity_poly.pdbx_strand_id
1 'polypeptide(L)'
;INIFGMENEFLQVIINILNNSKDEFERKEFEKKYIFIDTKITQDEIIISIKDNAGGIEKEVINRVFEPYFTTKFKSKGTGIGLYMSKEIIEKHMKGNISVKNENYLYKENSYDGANFLIIFPNKQKIKVN
;
A
#
# COMPACT_ATOMS: atom_id res chain seq x y z
N ILE A 1 -9.65 -10.03 -11.94
CA ILE A 1 -8.38 -10.60 -11.48
C ILE A 1 -8.70 -11.75 -10.54
N ASN A 2 -8.31 -12.93 -10.93
CA ASN A 2 -8.53 -14.10 -10.10
C ASN A 2 -7.22 -14.47 -9.39
N ILE A 3 -7.19 -14.25 -8.08
CA ILE A 3 -6.05 -14.58 -7.24
C ILE A 3 -6.45 -15.82 -6.46
N PHE A 4 -6.14 -16.97 -7.02
CA PHE A 4 -6.62 -18.29 -6.56
C PHE A 4 -6.40 -18.53 -5.07
N GLY A 5 -7.52 -18.78 -4.33
CA GLY A 5 -7.48 -19.21 -2.94
C GLY A 5 -6.92 -18.21 -1.95
N MET A 6 -6.60 -16.99 -2.40
CA MET A 6 -5.92 -15.99 -1.58
C MET A 6 -6.73 -14.72 -1.38
N GLU A 7 -8.02 -14.75 -1.70
CA GLU A 7 -8.86 -13.55 -1.62
C GLU A 7 -8.85 -12.95 -0.22
N ASN A 8 -8.98 -13.78 0.81
CA ASN A 8 -9.04 -13.30 2.19
C ASN A 8 -7.71 -12.70 2.64
N GLU A 9 -6.60 -13.32 2.24
CA GLU A 9 -5.28 -12.81 2.58
C GLU A 9 -5.00 -11.50 1.83
N PHE A 10 -5.34 -11.45 0.56
CA PHE A 10 -5.17 -10.23 -0.23
C PHE A 10 -6.01 -9.09 0.32
N LEU A 11 -7.27 -9.38 0.68
CA LEU A 11 -8.13 -8.37 1.29
C LEU A 11 -7.53 -7.85 2.60
N GLN A 12 -6.92 -8.72 3.39
CA GLN A 12 -6.26 -8.29 4.62
C GLN A 12 -5.10 -7.34 4.34
N VAL A 13 -4.34 -7.58 3.26
CA VAL A 13 -3.27 -6.66 2.84
C VAL A 13 -3.84 -5.29 2.52
N ILE A 14 -4.91 -5.24 1.74
CA ILE A 14 -5.55 -3.98 1.36
C ILE A 14 -6.05 -3.24 2.61
N ILE A 15 -6.70 -3.95 3.51
CA ILE A 15 -7.19 -3.37 4.76
C ILE A 15 -6.04 -2.82 5.60
N ASN A 16 -4.94 -3.54 5.70
CA ASN A 16 -3.77 -3.09 6.45
C ASN A 16 -3.21 -1.77 5.89
N ILE A 17 -3.13 -1.67 4.56
CA ILE A 17 -2.64 -0.45 3.91
C ILE A 17 -3.62 0.70 4.12
N LEU A 18 -4.92 0.46 3.96
CA LEU A 18 -5.94 1.49 4.17
C LEU A 18 -5.96 1.97 5.61
N ASN A 19 -5.82 1.07 6.57
CA ASN A 19 -5.75 1.45 7.98
C ASN A 19 -4.52 2.29 8.28
N ASN A 20 -3.40 2.01 7.62
CA ASN A 20 -2.20 2.82 7.78
C ASN A 20 -2.45 4.27 7.32
N SER A 21 -3.09 4.45 6.18
CA SER A 21 -3.47 5.79 5.70
C SER A 21 -4.46 6.46 6.63
N LYS A 22 -5.46 5.71 7.10
CA LYS A 22 -6.45 6.23 8.05
C LYS A 22 -5.79 6.75 9.33
N ASP A 23 -4.85 5.97 9.88
CA ASP A 23 -4.15 6.38 11.11
C ASP A 23 -3.34 7.65 10.89
N GLU A 24 -2.69 7.80 9.74
CA GLU A 24 -1.95 9.02 9.43
C GLU A 24 -2.88 10.21 9.28
N PHE A 25 -4.05 10.04 8.66
CA PHE A 25 -5.04 11.10 8.57
C PHE A 25 -5.56 11.52 9.95
N GLU A 26 -5.63 10.60 10.89
CA GLU A 26 -6.07 10.92 12.26
C GLU A 26 -5.01 11.63 13.08
N ARG A 27 -3.73 11.40 12.76
CA ARG A 27 -2.61 12.03 13.48
C ARG A 27 -2.42 13.49 13.14
N LYS A 28 -2.83 13.90 11.95
CA LYS A 28 -2.62 15.25 11.43
C LYS A 28 -3.96 15.78 10.93
N GLU A 29 -4.09 17.09 10.90
CA GLU A 29 -5.28 17.70 10.33
C GLU A 29 -5.12 17.87 8.83
N PHE A 30 -6.09 17.38 8.08
CA PHE A 30 -6.15 17.53 6.63
C PHE A 30 -7.51 18.07 6.25
N GLU A 31 -7.53 19.10 5.42
CA GLU A 31 -8.77 19.65 4.90
C GLU A 31 -9.48 18.62 4.01
N LYS A 32 -8.70 17.96 3.17
CA LYS A 32 -9.22 16.94 2.26
C LYS A 32 -8.38 15.67 2.41
N LYS A 33 -9.08 14.53 2.41
CA LYS A 33 -8.45 13.22 2.60
C LYS A 33 -8.78 12.34 1.41
N TYR A 34 -7.75 11.94 0.66
CA TYR A 34 -7.91 11.13 -0.53
C TYR A 34 -7.10 9.86 -0.45
N ILE A 35 -7.68 8.78 -0.95
CA ILE A 35 -6.97 7.53 -1.19
C ILE A 35 -7.31 7.13 -2.63
N PHE A 36 -6.29 6.92 -3.45
CA PHE A 36 -6.44 6.52 -4.83
C PHE A 36 -5.97 5.08 -4.99
N ILE A 37 -6.83 4.24 -5.55
CA ILE A 37 -6.50 2.85 -5.84
C ILE A 37 -6.55 2.67 -7.33
N ASP A 38 -5.41 2.33 -7.93
CA ASP A 38 -5.29 2.12 -9.36
C ASP A 38 -4.78 0.72 -9.64
N THR A 39 -5.27 0.11 -10.70
CA THR A 39 -4.83 -1.20 -11.15
C THR A 39 -4.41 -1.09 -12.61
N LYS A 40 -3.22 -1.61 -12.91
CA LYS A 40 -2.72 -1.67 -14.27
C LYS A 40 -2.34 -3.11 -14.59
N ILE A 41 -2.88 -3.62 -15.67
CA ILE A 41 -2.60 -4.98 -16.13
C ILE A 41 -1.82 -4.90 -17.43
N THR A 42 -0.63 -5.47 -17.43
CA THR A 42 0.19 -5.58 -18.63
C THR A 42 0.30 -7.05 -19.02
N GLN A 43 0.99 -7.33 -20.10
CA GLN A 43 1.24 -8.70 -20.50
C GLN A 43 2.00 -9.48 -19.44
N ASP A 44 2.93 -8.83 -18.74
CA ASP A 44 3.84 -9.49 -17.80
C ASP A 44 3.49 -9.28 -16.34
N GLU A 45 2.77 -8.23 -16.01
CA GLU A 45 2.56 -7.83 -14.62
C GLU A 45 1.15 -7.33 -14.33
N ILE A 46 0.75 -7.48 -13.09
CA ILE A 46 -0.42 -6.84 -12.51
C ILE A 46 0.10 -5.89 -11.44
N ILE A 47 -0.19 -4.60 -11.59
CA ILE A 47 0.33 -3.56 -10.70
C ILE A 47 -0.85 -2.90 -10.00
N ILE A 48 -0.82 -2.91 -8.67
CA ILE A 48 -1.83 -2.25 -7.84
C ILE A 48 -1.14 -1.14 -7.06
N SER A 49 -1.67 0.07 -7.18
CA SER A 49 -1.16 1.26 -6.51
C SER A 49 -2.20 1.78 -5.53
N ILE A 50 -1.80 1.99 -4.28
CA ILE A 50 -2.66 2.57 -3.25
C ILE A 50 -1.94 3.79 -2.70
N LYS A 51 -2.44 4.98 -3.06
CA LYS A 51 -1.78 6.24 -2.80
C LYS A 51 -2.69 7.14 -1.99
N ASP A 52 -2.14 7.78 -0.95
CA ASP A 52 -2.89 8.73 -0.12
C ASP A 52 -2.30 10.13 -0.23
N ASN A 53 -2.92 11.09 0.46
CA ASN A 53 -2.39 12.45 0.61
C ASN A 53 -2.15 12.80 2.08
N ALA A 54 -1.70 11.82 2.85
CA ALA A 54 -1.50 11.97 4.29
C ALA A 54 -0.11 12.53 4.67
N GLY A 55 0.58 13.16 3.71
CA GLY A 55 1.85 13.85 3.96
C GLY A 55 3.11 13.02 3.75
N GLY A 56 2.95 11.75 3.44
CA GLY A 56 4.10 10.86 3.23
C GLY A 56 4.67 10.29 4.53
N ILE A 57 5.69 9.48 4.37
CA ILE A 57 6.35 8.78 5.49
C ILE A 57 7.73 9.40 5.67
N GLU A 58 8.13 9.64 6.92
CA GLU A 58 9.44 10.21 7.21
C GLU A 58 10.56 9.33 6.63
N LYS A 59 11.61 9.96 6.17
CA LYS A 59 12.72 9.29 5.50
C LYS A 59 13.36 8.20 6.35
N GLU A 60 13.49 8.44 7.65
CA GLU A 60 14.06 7.48 8.59
C GLU A 60 13.14 6.29 8.83
N VAL A 61 11.86 6.46 8.59
CA VAL A 61 10.83 5.47 8.87
C VAL A 61 10.54 4.59 7.66
N ILE A 62 10.58 5.18 6.47
CA ILE A 62 10.08 4.49 5.25
C ILE A 62 10.81 3.17 4.96
N ASN A 63 12.09 3.09 5.29
CA ASN A 63 12.86 1.87 5.06
C ASN A 63 12.57 0.78 6.09
N ARG A 64 11.80 1.10 7.14
CA ARG A 64 11.52 0.18 8.24
C ARG A 64 10.05 -0.20 8.37
N VAL A 65 9.19 0.32 7.52
CA VAL A 65 7.74 0.13 7.69
C VAL A 65 7.30 -1.33 7.62
N PHE A 66 8.07 -2.18 6.94
CA PHE A 66 7.74 -3.60 6.83
C PHE A 66 8.43 -4.47 7.88
N GLU A 67 9.25 -3.89 8.78
CA GLU A 67 9.86 -4.65 9.86
C GLU A 67 8.82 -5.05 10.90
N PRO A 68 8.92 -6.27 11.45
CA PRO A 68 7.97 -6.68 12.49
C PRO A 68 8.13 -5.83 13.75
N TYR A 69 7.00 -5.50 14.37
CA TYR A 69 6.91 -4.70 15.60
C TYR A 69 7.42 -3.25 15.49
N PHE A 70 7.75 -2.79 14.28
CA PHE A 70 8.10 -1.40 14.10
C PHE A 70 6.84 -0.57 13.92
N THR A 71 6.68 0.48 14.72
CA THR A 71 5.55 1.41 14.60
C THR A 71 5.93 2.75 15.18
N THR A 72 5.43 3.83 14.55
CA THR A 72 5.51 5.19 15.08
C THR A 72 4.21 5.58 15.80
N LYS A 73 3.24 4.66 15.84
CA LYS A 73 1.96 4.90 16.48
C LYS A 73 2.07 4.71 17.99
N PHE A 74 1.17 5.37 18.74
CA PHE A 74 1.06 5.12 20.17
C PHE A 74 0.63 3.67 20.41
N LYS A 75 1.03 3.14 21.56
CA LYS A 75 0.84 1.72 21.93
C LYS A 75 -0.57 1.19 21.73
N SER A 76 -1.58 2.05 21.85
CA SER A 76 -2.98 1.63 21.73
C SER A 76 -3.47 1.51 20.28
N LYS A 77 -2.68 1.97 19.29
CA LYS A 77 -3.16 2.09 17.91
C LYS A 77 -2.42 1.26 16.88
N GLY A 78 -1.34 0.60 17.24
CA GLY A 78 -0.61 -0.17 16.27
C GLY A 78 0.36 -1.14 16.90
N THR A 79 0.42 -2.36 16.36
CA THR A 79 1.31 -3.41 16.84
C THR A 79 2.61 -3.49 16.05
N GLY A 80 2.66 -2.83 14.89
CA GLY A 80 3.80 -2.96 13.99
C GLY A 80 3.80 -4.27 13.23
N ILE A 81 2.70 -4.99 13.20
CA ILE A 81 2.58 -6.30 12.56
C ILE A 81 1.88 -6.21 11.20
N GLY A 82 0.94 -5.26 11.03
CA GLY A 82 0.10 -5.19 9.83
C GLY A 82 0.88 -5.18 8.51
N LEU A 83 1.81 -4.24 8.37
CA LEU A 83 2.60 -4.14 7.12
C LEU A 83 3.60 -5.28 7.00
N TYR A 84 4.16 -5.77 8.12
CA TYR A 84 5.02 -6.95 8.09
C TYR A 84 4.25 -8.15 7.54
N MET A 85 3.06 -8.41 8.06
CA MET A 85 2.23 -9.51 7.58
C MET A 85 1.81 -9.33 6.12
N SER A 86 1.54 -8.08 5.72
CA SER A 86 1.20 -7.78 4.33
C SER A 86 2.34 -8.17 3.39
N LYS A 87 3.58 -7.85 3.76
CA LYS A 87 4.74 -8.22 2.97
C LYS A 87 4.91 -9.75 2.90
N GLU A 88 4.73 -10.43 4.03
CA GLU A 88 4.79 -11.89 4.06
C GLU A 88 3.75 -12.51 3.13
N ILE A 89 2.52 -12.02 3.18
CA ILE A 89 1.44 -12.52 2.32
C ILE A 89 1.78 -12.30 0.84
N ILE A 90 2.13 -11.06 0.48
CA ILE A 90 2.38 -10.73 -0.91
C ILE A 90 3.60 -11.47 -1.46
N GLU A 91 4.70 -11.50 -0.70
CA GLU A 91 5.96 -12.04 -1.23
C GLU A 91 6.10 -13.53 -1.09
N LYS A 92 5.69 -14.09 0.05
CA LYS A 92 5.85 -15.53 0.29
C LYS A 92 4.67 -16.36 -0.15
N HIS A 93 3.45 -15.89 0.10
CA HIS A 93 2.26 -16.66 -0.23
C HIS A 93 1.79 -16.43 -1.66
N MET A 94 1.86 -15.20 -2.14
CA MET A 94 1.31 -14.83 -3.43
C MET A 94 2.36 -14.59 -4.52
N LYS A 95 3.64 -14.72 -4.17
CA LYS A 95 4.76 -14.61 -5.11
C LYS A 95 4.83 -13.26 -5.85
N GLY A 96 4.39 -12.22 -5.19
CA GLY A 96 4.46 -10.86 -5.69
C GLY A 96 5.54 -10.05 -5.00
N ASN A 97 5.42 -8.73 -5.13
CA ASN A 97 6.34 -7.79 -4.50
C ASN A 97 5.53 -6.62 -3.95
N ILE A 98 5.88 -6.15 -2.76
CA ILE A 98 5.27 -4.95 -2.19
C ILE A 98 6.35 -3.96 -1.82
N SER A 99 6.11 -2.70 -2.13
CA SER A 99 7.02 -1.61 -1.80
C SER A 99 6.22 -0.35 -1.49
N VAL A 100 6.89 0.65 -0.94
CA VAL A 100 6.29 1.95 -0.66
C VAL A 100 7.27 3.05 -1.02
N LYS A 101 6.73 4.14 -1.54
CA LYS A 101 7.51 5.35 -1.81
C LYS A 101 6.67 6.56 -1.47
N ASN A 102 7.33 7.66 -1.15
CA ASN A 102 6.66 8.94 -1.04
C ASN A 102 6.50 9.52 -2.44
N GLU A 103 5.40 10.20 -2.66
CA GLU A 103 5.11 10.79 -3.94
C GLU A 103 4.46 12.15 -3.76
N ASN A 104 4.92 13.14 -4.53
CA ASN A 104 4.25 14.41 -4.67
C ASN A 104 3.51 14.38 -5.99
N TYR A 105 2.24 14.76 -5.99
CA TYR A 105 1.41 14.64 -7.19
C TYR A 105 0.33 15.70 -7.23
N LEU A 106 -0.21 15.91 -8.41
CA LEU A 106 -1.30 16.87 -8.64
C LEU A 106 -2.62 16.12 -8.73
N TYR A 107 -3.64 16.67 -8.10
CA TYR A 107 -5.00 16.22 -8.25
C TYR A 107 -5.92 17.44 -8.19
N LYS A 108 -6.73 17.64 -9.24
CA LYS A 108 -7.62 18.80 -9.37
C LYS A 108 -6.88 20.12 -9.11
N GLU A 109 -5.72 20.26 -9.76
CA GLU A 109 -4.87 21.47 -9.72
C GLU A 109 -4.19 21.74 -8.37
N ASN A 110 -4.34 20.86 -7.39
CA ASN A 110 -3.66 20.98 -6.10
C ASN A 110 -2.54 19.96 -5.99
N SER A 111 -1.45 20.36 -5.33
CA SER A 111 -0.30 19.49 -5.07
C SER A 111 -0.49 18.80 -3.73
N TYR A 112 -0.25 17.51 -3.72
CA TYR A 112 -0.35 16.69 -2.51
C TYR A 112 0.88 15.83 -2.31
N ASP A 113 1.19 15.56 -1.05
CA ASP A 113 2.22 14.60 -0.67
C ASP A 113 1.57 13.40 -0.02
N GLY A 114 2.04 12.22 -0.36
CA GLY A 114 1.51 11.01 0.23
C GLY A 114 2.43 9.82 0.08
N ALA A 115 1.99 8.72 0.66
CA ALA A 115 2.65 7.43 0.52
C ALA A 115 1.93 6.65 -0.59
N ASN A 116 2.70 6.01 -1.45
CA ASN A 116 2.18 5.15 -2.50
C ASN A 116 2.70 3.73 -2.28
N PHE A 117 1.80 2.83 -1.91
CA PHE A 117 2.10 1.40 -1.79
C PHE A 117 1.88 0.74 -3.14
N LEU A 118 2.90 0.03 -3.61
CA LEU A 118 2.86 -0.68 -4.89
C LEU A 118 2.92 -2.18 -4.65
N ILE A 119 1.93 -2.88 -5.20
CA ILE A 119 1.88 -4.35 -5.16
C ILE A 119 1.98 -4.83 -6.59
N ILE A 120 2.94 -5.68 -6.87
CA ILE A 120 3.20 -6.16 -8.22
C ILE A 120 3.18 -7.69 -8.22
N PHE A 121 2.37 -8.26 -9.11
CA PHE A 121 2.31 -9.70 -9.33
C PHE A 121 2.71 -10.03 -10.76
N PRO A 122 3.36 -11.17 -11.00
CA PRO A 122 3.52 -11.65 -12.37
C PRO A 122 2.16 -12.01 -12.94
N ASN A 123 1.91 -11.61 -14.18
CA ASN A 123 0.67 -11.96 -14.87
C ASN A 123 0.82 -13.32 -15.54
N LYS A 124 0.51 -14.37 -14.79
CA LYS A 124 0.68 -15.74 -15.24
C LYS A 124 -0.30 -16.15 -16.34
N GLN A 125 -1.40 -15.43 -16.47
CA GLN A 125 -2.39 -15.72 -17.50
C GLN A 125 -2.05 -15.09 -18.83
N LYS A 126 -1.04 -14.21 -18.87
CA LYS A 126 -0.58 -13.51 -20.06
C LYS A 126 -1.75 -12.96 -20.89
N ILE A 127 -2.55 -12.11 -20.25
CA ILE A 127 -3.69 -11.48 -20.91
C ILE A 127 -3.15 -10.72 -22.12
N LYS A 128 -3.71 -11.04 -23.31
CA LYS A 128 -3.34 -10.31 -24.51
C LYS A 128 -3.90 -8.90 -24.42
N VAL A 129 -3.02 -7.93 -24.25
CA VAL A 129 -3.37 -6.53 -24.28
C VAL A 129 -3.20 -6.07 -25.71
N ASN A 130 -4.32 -5.84 -26.37
CA ASN A 130 -4.30 -5.30 -27.74
C ASN A 130 -4.26 -3.77 -27.67
#